data_c6a7aa8ac3450abc363e4319c71a7a5a
#
_entry.id   c6a7aa8ac3450abc363e4319c71a7a5a
#
_cell.length_a   1.000
_cell.length_b   1.000
_cell.length_c   1.000
_cell.angle_alpha   90.00
_cell.angle_beta   90.00
_cell.angle_gamma   90.00
#
_symmetry.space_group_name_H-M   'P 1'
#
loop_
_entity.id
_entity.type
_entity.pdbx_description
1 polymer ?
#
loop_
_entity_poly.entity_id
_entity_poly.type
_entity_poly.pdbx_seq_one_letter_code
_entity_poly.pdbx_strand_id
1 'polypeptide(L)'
;LYIGFWTDKGSADKATAELLAKLKNRKIFLFGTAGFGGSEEYFTNILDNVKKLINESNTVVGEYMCQGRMPGSVRARYVKMKEQPDPMPHLDMLIENFDKALSHPDAADLDRLQKMVTA
;
A
#
# COMPACT_ATOMS: atom_id res chain seq x y z
N LEU A 1 -6.16 -6.29 17.06
CA LEU A 1 -6.60 -5.18 16.21
C LEU A 1 -6.23 -5.42 14.75
N TYR A 2 -7.15 -5.14 13.86
CA TYR A 2 -6.92 -5.14 12.43
C TYR A 2 -6.74 -3.70 11.98
N ILE A 3 -5.55 -3.35 11.52
CA ILE A 3 -5.22 -1.99 11.08
C ILE A 3 -4.99 -2.01 9.57
N GLY A 4 -5.86 -1.29 8.86
CA GLY A 4 -5.75 -1.12 7.41
C GLY A 4 -5.12 0.22 7.05
N PHE A 5 -4.32 0.25 5.99
CA PHE A 5 -3.70 1.48 5.49
C PHE A 5 -3.63 1.48 3.96
N TRP A 6 -3.49 2.66 3.39
CA TRP A 6 -3.07 2.81 2.00
C TRP A 6 -1.66 3.39 1.98
N THR A 7 -0.92 3.03 0.94
CA THR A 7 0.49 3.44 0.85
C THR A 7 0.60 4.87 0.35
N ASP A 8 1.33 5.68 1.12
CA ASP A 8 1.69 7.04 0.78
C ASP A 8 3.20 7.20 0.96
N LYS A 9 3.90 7.51 -0.13
CA LYS A 9 5.35 7.73 -0.13
C LYS A 9 6.13 6.58 0.52
N GLY A 10 5.74 5.36 0.22
CA GLY A 10 6.44 4.16 0.68
C GLY A 10 6.13 3.72 2.11
N SER A 11 5.15 4.32 2.76
CA SER A 11 4.74 3.98 4.11
C SER A 11 3.22 4.14 4.28
N ALA A 12 2.72 4.03 5.50
CA ALA A 12 1.31 4.22 5.78
C ALA A 12 0.88 5.68 5.57
N ASP A 13 -0.39 5.88 5.21
CA ASP A 13 -1.01 7.19 5.16
C ASP A 13 -0.94 7.88 6.52
N LYS A 14 -1.01 9.20 6.50
CA LYS A 14 -0.80 10.04 7.70
C LYS A 14 -1.75 9.68 8.84
N ALA A 15 -3.03 9.48 8.55
CA ALA A 15 -4.02 9.17 9.58
C ALA A 15 -3.71 7.84 10.28
N THR A 16 -3.33 6.81 9.51
CA THR A 16 -2.93 5.51 10.06
C THR A 16 -1.62 5.61 10.83
N ALA A 17 -0.65 6.36 10.33
CA ALA A 17 0.63 6.57 11.03
C ALA A 17 0.41 7.22 12.40
N GLU A 18 -0.46 8.21 12.49
CA GLU A 18 -0.81 8.86 13.75
C GLU A 18 -1.50 7.88 14.72
N LEU A 19 -2.39 7.02 14.22
CA LEU A 19 -3.03 6.00 15.02
C LEU A 19 -2.01 5.00 15.57
N LEU A 20 -1.12 4.49 14.72
CA LEU A 20 -0.11 3.52 15.13
C LEU A 20 0.82 4.07 16.21
N ALA A 21 1.16 5.35 16.14
CA ALA A 21 2.00 6.00 17.14
C ALA A 21 1.36 6.06 18.52
N LYS A 22 0.04 5.99 18.60
CA LYS A 22 -0.72 6.06 19.86
C LYS A 22 -1.00 4.70 20.48
N LEU A 23 -0.88 3.61 19.72
CA LEU A 23 -1.19 2.27 20.20
C LEU A 23 -0.07 1.71 21.07
N LYS A 24 -0.42 1.06 22.17
CA LYS A 24 0.51 0.42 23.09
C LYS A 24 -0.07 -0.87 23.62
N ASN A 25 0.78 -1.89 23.77
CA ASN A 25 0.43 -3.19 24.35
C ASN A 25 -0.70 -3.89 23.59
N ARG A 26 -0.71 -3.78 22.24
CA ARG A 26 -1.73 -4.40 21.39
C ARG A 26 -1.15 -5.47 20.50
N LYS A 27 -1.98 -6.43 20.13
CA LYS A 27 -1.70 -7.36 19.06
C LYS A 27 -2.31 -6.78 17.78
N ILE A 28 -1.50 -6.63 16.74
CA ILE A 28 -1.89 -5.93 15.52
C ILE A 28 -1.72 -6.84 14.31
N PHE A 29 -2.77 -6.95 13.48
CA PHE A 29 -2.68 -7.49 12.14
C PHE A 29 -2.70 -6.31 11.16
N LEU A 30 -1.63 -6.17 10.37
CA LEU A 30 -1.52 -5.09 9.39
C LEU A 30 -1.96 -5.57 8.02
N PHE A 31 -2.79 -4.79 7.35
CA PHE A 31 -3.09 -5.03 5.94
C PHE A 31 -3.14 -3.69 5.20
N GLY A 32 -2.68 -3.71 3.96
CA GLY A 32 -2.61 -2.47 3.22
C GLY A 32 -2.65 -2.66 1.72
N THR A 33 -2.83 -1.54 1.02
CA THR A 33 -2.81 -1.49 -0.44
C THR A 33 -1.72 -0.55 -0.92
N ALA A 34 -1.19 -0.82 -2.10
CA ALA A 34 -0.25 0.04 -2.80
C ALA A 34 -0.60 0.13 -4.27
N GLY A 35 -0.47 1.32 -4.84
CA GLY A 35 -0.74 1.52 -6.26
C GLY A 35 0.21 0.76 -7.16
N PHE A 36 1.47 0.60 -6.74
CA PHE A 36 2.45 -0.25 -7.42
C PHE A 36 2.37 -1.65 -6.85
N GLY A 37 2.28 -2.65 -7.71
CA GLY A 37 2.11 -4.02 -7.30
C GLY A 37 3.06 -4.97 -8.00
N GLY A 38 2.91 -6.27 -7.71
CA GLY A 38 3.59 -7.33 -8.43
C GLY A 38 4.95 -7.74 -7.88
N SER A 39 5.45 -7.12 -6.82
CA SER A 39 6.72 -7.48 -6.21
C SER A 39 6.57 -7.66 -4.71
N GLU A 40 6.91 -8.87 -4.22
CA GLU A 40 6.92 -9.15 -2.79
C GLU A 40 7.95 -8.28 -2.06
N GLU A 41 9.09 -8.02 -2.70
CA GLU A 41 10.13 -7.15 -2.14
C GLU A 41 9.61 -5.74 -1.90
N TYR A 42 8.87 -5.19 -2.86
CA TYR A 42 8.26 -3.87 -2.74
C TYR A 42 7.28 -3.80 -1.58
N PHE A 43 6.39 -4.80 -1.48
CA PHE A 43 5.44 -4.86 -0.37
C PHE A 43 6.13 -5.05 0.98
N THR A 44 7.17 -5.88 1.03
CA THR A 44 7.95 -6.08 2.26
C THR A 44 8.60 -4.79 2.72
N ASN A 45 9.16 -4.00 1.80
CA ASN A 45 9.77 -2.72 2.14
C ASN A 45 8.75 -1.74 2.72
N ILE A 46 7.53 -1.71 2.16
CA ILE A 46 6.46 -0.87 2.69
C ILE A 46 6.06 -1.32 4.09
N LEU A 47 5.85 -2.62 4.28
CA LEU A 47 5.49 -3.18 5.58
C LEU A 47 6.57 -2.91 6.64
N ASP A 48 7.84 -3.02 6.27
CA ASP A 48 8.94 -2.70 7.17
C ASP A 48 8.90 -1.23 7.59
N ASN A 49 8.62 -0.32 6.66
CA ASN A 49 8.48 1.09 6.96
C ASN A 49 7.30 1.37 7.89
N VAL A 50 6.16 0.70 7.68
CA VAL A 50 4.98 0.83 8.53
C VAL A 50 5.26 0.29 9.93
N LYS A 51 5.96 -0.85 10.03
CA LYS A 51 6.30 -1.45 11.33
C LYS A 51 7.20 -0.54 12.17
N LYS A 52 8.02 0.31 11.55
CA LYS A 52 8.83 1.30 12.27
C LYS A 52 8.01 2.38 12.98
N LEU A 53 6.76 2.57 12.55
CA LEU A 53 5.84 3.53 13.17
C LEU A 53 5.15 2.96 14.42
N ILE A 54 5.25 1.65 14.62
CA ILE A 54 4.58 0.93 15.70
C ILE A 54 5.48 0.91 16.93
N ASN A 55 4.91 1.27 18.09
CA ASN A 55 5.63 1.21 19.36
C ASN A 55 6.01 -0.24 19.70
N GLU A 56 7.21 -0.43 20.27
CA GLU A 56 7.76 -1.73 20.61
C GLU A 56 6.88 -2.57 21.53
N SER A 57 6.01 -1.93 22.31
CA SER A 57 5.08 -2.64 23.20
C SER A 57 4.02 -3.44 22.47
N ASN A 58 3.82 -3.17 21.17
CA ASN A 58 2.85 -3.86 20.34
C ASN A 58 3.46 -5.09 19.67
N THR A 59 2.64 -6.10 19.40
CA THR A 59 3.05 -7.30 18.68
C THR A 59 2.33 -7.36 17.34
N VAL A 60 3.09 -7.41 16.25
CA VAL A 60 2.52 -7.63 14.92
C VAL A 60 2.34 -9.14 14.73
N VAL A 61 1.09 -9.58 14.72
CA VAL A 61 0.74 -11.01 14.63
C VAL A 61 0.55 -11.50 13.21
N GLY A 62 0.45 -10.61 12.25
CA GLY A 62 0.31 -10.94 10.84
C GLY A 62 0.32 -9.69 9.98
N GLU A 63 0.57 -9.89 8.69
CA GLU A 63 0.64 -8.78 7.73
C GLU A 63 0.21 -9.24 6.35
N TYR A 64 -0.38 -8.34 5.57
CA TYR A 64 -0.79 -8.60 4.20
C TYR A 64 -0.76 -7.32 3.37
N MET A 65 -0.35 -7.44 2.11
CA MET A 65 -0.38 -6.34 1.15
C MET A 65 -0.93 -6.83 -0.18
N CYS A 66 -1.67 -5.96 -0.86
CA CYS A 66 -2.09 -6.19 -2.23
C CYS A 66 -2.07 -4.87 -3.01
N GLN A 67 -2.21 -4.97 -4.34
CA GLN A 67 -2.32 -3.79 -5.17
C GLN A 67 -3.68 -3.11 -4.93
N GLY A 68 -3.71 -1.79 -5.00
CA GLY A 68 -4.92 -1.00 -4.82
C GLY A 68 -5.07 0.07 -5.89
N ARG A 69 -6.31 0.46 -6.14
CA ARG A 69 -6.66 1.50 -7.10
C ARG A 69 -6.18 2.86 -6.60
N MET A 70 -5.53 3.61 -7.49
CA MET A 70 -5.12 4.99 -7.23
C MET A 70 -6.19 5.98 -7.69
N PRO A 71 -6.24 7.22 -7.11
CA PRO A 71 -7.14 8.27 -7.61
C PRO A 71 -6.86 8.62 -9.07
N GLY A 72 -7.91 8.92 -9.83
CA GLY A 72 -7.78 9.28 -11.25
C GLY A 72 -6.88 10.49 -11.51
N SER A 73 -6.73 11.40 -10.55
CA SER A 73 -5.82 12.53 -10.62
C SER A 73 -4.37 12.14 -10.79
N VAL A 74 -3.97 10.96 -10.33
CA VAL A 74 -2.61 10.43 -10.49
C VAL A 74 -2.34 10.14 -11.97
N ARG A 75 -3.27 9.47 -12.65
CA ARG A 75 -3.14 9.17 -14.07
C ARG A 75 -3.11 10.45 -14.90
N ALA A 76 -3.98 11.39 -14.60
CA ALA A 76 -4.02 12.68 -15.29
C ALA A 76 -2.69 13.42 -15.16
N ARG A 77 -2.06 13.36 -14.00
CA ARG A 77 -0.73 13.95 -13.78
C ARG A 77 0.34 13.27 -14.61
N TYR A 78 0.34 11.94 -14.70
CA TYR A 78 1.29 11.19 -15.52
C TYR A 78 1.15 11.55 -16.99
N VAL A 79 -0.06 11.61 -17.50
CA VAL A 79 -0.33 11.99 -18.90
C VAL A 79 0.17 13.40 -19.18
N LYS A 80 -0.09 14.33 -18.27
CA LYS A 80 0.38 15.71 -18.39
C LYS A 80 1.91 15.82 -18.38
N MET A 81 2.58 15.04 -17.52
CA MET A 81 4.03 14.98 -17.48
C MET A 81 4.62 14.43 -18.77
N LYS A 82 3.94 13.51 -19.44
CA LYS A 82 4.37 12.93 -20.71
C LYS A 82 4.33 13.97 -21.84
N GLU A 83 3.53 15.02 -21.76
CA GLU A 83 3.42 16.09 -22.74
C GLU A 83 4.54 17.12 -22.62
N GLN A 84 5.38 17.05 -21.61
CA GLN A 84 6.51 17.96 -21.41
C GLN A 84 7.62 17.70 -22.43
N PRO A 85 8.46 18.74 -22.78
CA PRO A 85 9.54 18.59 -23.76
C PRO A 85 10.55 17.49 -23.41
N ASP A 86 10.84 17.31 -22.13
CA ASP A 86 11.75 16.27 -21.62
C ASP A 86 10.99 15.40 -20.61
N PRO A 87 10.11 14.48 -21.08
CA PRO A 87 9.33 13.68 -20.16
C PRO A 87 10.23 12.73 -19.36
N MET A 88 9.87 12.54 -18.10
CA MET A 88 10.53 11.59 -17.23
C MET A 88 10.48 10.19 -17.85
N PRO A 89 11.59 9.41 -17.82
CA PRO A 89 11.56 8.04 -18.33
C PRO A 89 10.56 7.19 -17.52
N HIS A 90 10.04 6.16 -18.16
CA HIS A 90 9.11 5.19 -17.54
C HIS A 90 7.69 5.71 -17.27
N LEU A 91 7.28 6.87 -17.79
CA LEU A 91 5.91 7.36 -17.63
C LEU A 91 4.88 6.39 -18.20
N ASP A 92 5.19 5.76 -19.34
CA ASP A 92 4.31 4.74 -19.94
C ASP A 92 4.12 3.56 -19.00
N MET A 93 5.16 3.13 -18.30
CA MET A 93 5.09 2.07 -17.30
C MET A 93 4.23 2.47 -16.11
N LEU A 94 4.33 3.73 -15.67
CA LEU A 94 3.51 4.24 -14.56
C LEU A 94 2.03 4.27 -14.94
N ILE A 95 1.71 4.70 -16.16
CA ILE A 95 0.33 4.72 -16.66
C ILE A 95 -0.21 3.29 -16.79
N GLU A 96 0.57 2.38 -17.34
CA GLU A 96 0.20 0.96 -17.45
C GLU A 96 -0.07 0.34 -16.08
N ASN A 97 0.81 0.61 -15.12
CA ASN A 97 0.63 0.15 -13.75
C ASN A 97 -0.66 0.70 -13.14
N PHE A 98 -0.95 1.99 -13.36
CA PHE A 98 -2.19 2.60 -12.89
C PHE A 98 -3.40 1.86 -13.46
N ASP A 99 -3.40 1.59 -14.75
CA ASP A 99 -4.51 0.92 -15.42
C ASP A 99 -4.70 -0.52 -14.89
N LYS A 100 -3.61 -1.25 -14.61
CA LYS A 100 -3.67 -2.57 -13.99
C LYS A 100 -4.22 -2.52 -12.56
N ALA A 101 -3.93 -1.45 -11.84
CA ALA A 101 -4.38 -1.29 -10.46
C ALA A 101 -5.87 -0.96 -10.32
N LEU A 102 -6.54 -0.54 -11.41
CA LEU A 102 -7.94 -0.12 -11.37
C LEU A 102 -8.89 -1.21 -10.86
N SER A 103 -8.59 -2.47 -11.11
CA SER A 103 -9.41 -3.60 -10.67
C SER A 103 -9.01 -4.16 -9.30
N HIS A 104 -7.99 -3.59 -8.66
CA HIS A 104 -7.52 -4.04 -7.36
C HIS A 104 -7.96 -3.12 -6.22
N PRO A 105 -8.23 -3.64 -5.02
CA PRO A 105 -8.22 -5.08 -4.73
C PRO A 105 -9.34 -5.82 -5.47
N ASP A 106 -9.05 -7.02 -5.94
CA ASP A 106 -10.05 -7.88 -6.57
C ASP A 106 -10.48 -9.01 -5.62
N ALA A 107 -11.38 -9.89 -6.09
CA ALA A 107 -11.89 -11.00 -5.28
C ALA A 107 -10.76 -11.94 -4.82
N ALA A 108 -9.76 -12.17 -5.64
CA ALA A 108 -8.62 -13.02 -5.29
C ALA A 108 -7.76 -12.39 -4.18
N ASP A 109 -7.57 -11.07 -4.23
CA ASP A 109 -6.86 -10.32 -3.18
C ASP A 109 -7.56 -10.45 -1.84
N LEU A 110 -8.88 -10.30 -1.83
CA LEU A 110 -9.69 -10.38 -0.63
C LEU A 110 -9.75 -11.81 -0.06
N ASP A 111 -9.79 -12.82 -0.93
CA ASP A 111 -9.72 -14.22 -0.53
C ASP A 111 -8.40 -14.53 0.18
N ARG A 112 -7.28 -14.05 -0.35
CA ARG A 112 -5.97 -14.23 0.27
C ARG A 112 -5.90 -13.57 1.64
N LEU A 113 -6.44 -12.36 1.76
CA LEU A 113 -6.52 -11.67 3.05
C LEU A 113 -7.34 -12.47 4.06
N GLN A 114 -8.50 -12.96 3.65
CA GLN A 114 -9.39 -13.75 4.51
C GLN A 114 -8.68 -15.01 5.03
N LYS A 115 -7.96 -15.71 4.16
CA LYS A 115 -7.20 -16.91 4.55
C LYS A 115 -6.11 -16.59 5.56
N MET A 116 -5.43 -15.46 5.43
CA MET A 116 -4.40 -15.05 6.38
C MET A 116 -4.96 -14.67 7.73
N VAL A 117 -6.13 -14.04 7.77
CA VAL A 117 -6.79 -13.64 9.02
C VAL A 117 -7.33 -14.85 9.77
N THR A 118 -7.79 -15.87 9.06
CA THR A 118 -8.39 -17.07 9.67
C THR A 118 -7.39 -18.21 9.93
N ALA A 119 -6.16 -18.03 9.49
CA ALA A 119 -5.10 -19.03 9.67
C ALA A 119 -4.64 -19.19 11.12
#